data_7640987c09aa38eb213a9fc73f32bf18
#
_entry.id   7640987c09aa38eb213a9fc73f32bf18
#
_cell.length_a   1.000
_cell.length_b   1.000
_cell.length_c   1.000
_cell.angle_alpha   90.00
_cell.angle_beta   90.00
_cell.angle_gamma   90.00
#
_symmetry.space_group_name_H-M   'P 1'
#
loop_
_entity.id
_entity.type
_entity.pdbx_description
1 polymer ?
#
loop_
_entity_poly.entity_id
_entity_poly.type
_entity_poly.pdbx_seq_one_letter_code
_entity_poly.pdbx_strand_id
1 'polypeptide(L)'
;MDENISNEAKKEAVKRTVTIKGRPMVLAGDEIKVGMTAPDFKVTDNDMLPMKFSRTYGGKVAVINVVHSLDTSFCDLQTRRFNKEAEALGPDVGILTISMDLPFAQKRWCGAAGVKAVRTFSDYQKADFGKSWGVLIKDLRLLARAVFIVDKDGIVKYAQVTPEVAQEPNYDEVLTALRALV
;
A
#
# COMPACT_ATOMS: atom_id res chain seq x y z
N MET A 1 -35.03 -41.13 -14.62
CA MET A 1 -35.32 -39.66 -14.57
C MET A 1 -34.52 -39.15 -13.40
N ASP A 2 -33.32 -38.76 -13.67
CA ASP A 2 -32.30 -38.42 -12.66
C ASP A 2 -32.10 -36.92 -12.67
N GLU A 3 -32.64 -36.26 -11.64
CA GLU A 3 -32.35 -34.86 -11.38
C GLU A 3 -30.98 -34.74 -10.75
N ASN A 4 -30.01 -34.43 -11.57
CA ASN A 4 -28.66 -34.12 -11.18
C ASN A 4 -28.63 -32.70 -10.65
N ILE A 5 -28.88 -32.54 -9.38
CA ILE A 5 -28.73 -31.25 -8.70
C ILE A 5 -27.23 -31.07 -8.43
N SER A 6 -26.57 -30.38 -9.34
CA SER A 6 -25.19 -29.91 -9.15
C SER A 6 -25.16 -28.89 -8.01
N ASN A 7 -24.77 -29.37 -6.87
CA ASN A 7 -24.54 -28.61 -5.65
C ASN A 7 -23.18 -27.88 -5.77
N GLU A 8 -23.11 -26.85 -6.61
CA GLU A 8 -22.01 -25.91 -6.56
C GLU A 8 -22.17 -25.05 -5.31
N ALA A 9 -21.66 -25.57 -4.20
CA ALA A 9 -21.45 -24.80 -3.00
C ALA A 9 -20.52 -23.62 -3.38
N LYS A 10 -21.09 -22.45 -3.64
CA LYS A 10 -20.36 -21.18 -3.72
C LYS A 10 -19.62 -21.05 -2.39
N LYS A 11 -18.32 -21.33 -2.43
CA LYS A 11 -17.39 -21.08 -1.34
C LYS A 11 -17.49 -19.58 -1.04
N GLU A 12 -18.24 -19.21 -0.02
CA GLU A 12 -18.37 -17.83 0.41
C GLU A 12 -16.97 -17.36 0.79
N ALA A 13 -16.37 -16.56 -0.07
CA ALA A 13 -15.02 -16.04 0.16
C ALA A 13 -15.05 -15.24 1.46
N VAL A 14 -14.23 -15.64 2.42
CA VAL A 14 -14.11 -14.95 3.71
C VAL A 14 -13.77 -13.49 3.43
N LYS A 15 -14.71 -12.60 3.74
CA LYS A 15 -14.53 -11.17 3.54
C LYS A 15 -13.41 -10.67 4.44
N ARG A 16 -12.34 -10.17 3.85
CA ARG A 16 -11.25 -9.52 4.58
C ARG A 16 -11.73 -8.16 5.07
N THR A 17 -11.44 -7.85 6.32
CA THR A 17 -11.86 -6.59 6.95
C THR A 17 -10.73 -5.95 7.73
N VAL A 18 -10.80 -4.63 7.84
CA VAL A 18 -10.08 -3.81 8.82
C VAL A 18 -11.11 -3.05 9.64
N THR A 19 -10.70 -2.42 10.73
CA THR A 19 -11.61 -1.56 11.50
C THR A 19 -11.23 -0.08 11.39
N ILE A 20 -12.23 0.78 11.46
CA ILE A 20 -12.08 2.23 11.64
C ILE A 20 -12.87 2.60 12.88
N LYS A 21 -12.17 2.99 13.95
CA LYS A 21 -12.77 3.26 15.27
C LYS A 21 -13.65 2.07 15.73
N GLY A 22 -13.12 0.85 15.55
CA GLY A 22 -13.79 -0.39 15.91
C GLY A 22 -14.92 -0.85 14.95
N ARG A 23 -15.24 -0.09 13.90
CA ARG A 23 -16.26 -0.46 12.91
C ARG A 23 -15.62 -1.29 11.78
N PRO A 24 -16.13 -2.51 11.50
CA PRO A 24 -15.58 -3.36 10.46
C PRO A 24 -15.84 -2.78 9.06
N MET A 25 -14.81 -2.76 8.23
CA MET A 25 -14.82 -2.28 6.85
C MET A 25 -14.28 -3.35 5.92
N VAL A 26 -15.00 -3.65 4.85
CA VAL A 26 -14.62 -4.69 3.89
C VAL A 26 -13.53 -4.19 2.94
N LEU A 27 -12.48 -5.01 2.78
CA LEU A 27 -11.43 -4.79 1.79
C LEU A 27 -11.80 -5.45 0.45
N ALA A 28 -11.55 -4.74 -0.65
CA ALA A 28 -11.64 -5.28 -1.99
C ALA A 28 -10.29 -5.86 -2.43
N GLY A 29 -10.33 -6.92 -3.23
CA GLY A 29 -9.15 -7.60 -3.76
C GLY A 29 -8.61 -8.70 -2.87
N ASP A 30 -7.63 -9.42 -3.40
CA ASP A 30 -7.02 -10.56 -2.73
C ASP A 30 -5.91 -10.13 -1.77
N GLU A 31 -5.67 -10.94 -0.74
CA GLU A 31 -4.59 -10.70 0.21
C GLU A 31 -3.22 -10.91 -0.43
N ILE A 32 -2.35 -9.93 -0.25
CA ILE A 32 -0.94 -10.08 -0.63
C ILE A 32 -0.17 -10.74 0.51
N LYS A 33 0.57 -11.80 0.17
CA LYS A 33 1.37 -12.58 1.11
C LYS A 33 2.85 -12.58 0.72
N VAL A 34 3.70 -12.73 1.71
CA VAL A 34 5.13 -12.94 1.50
C VAL A 34 5.37 -14.14 0.58
N GLY A 35 6.28 -13.98 -0.38
CA GLY A 35 6.60 -14.98 -1.39
C GLY A 35 5.81 -14.85 -2.70
N MET A 36 4.76 -14.03 -2.74
CA MET A 36 4.03 -13.76 -3.98
C MET A 36 4.82 -12.83 -4.89
N THR A 37 4.65 -12.99 -6.20
CA THR A 37 5.04 -11.95 -7.17
C THR A 37 4.20 -10.71 -6.94
N ALA A 38 4.86 -9.55 -6.80
CA ALA A 38 4.19 -8.27 -6.59
C ALA A 38 3.30 -7.93 -7.80
N PRO A 39 1.99 -7.75 -7.61
CA PRO A 39 1.13 -7.28 -8.68
C PRO A 39 1.58 -5.93 -9.21
N ASP A 40 1.67 -5.79 -10.53
CA ASP A 40 1.95 -4.49 -11.14
C ASP A 40 0.73 -3.57 -11.04
N PHE A 41 0.96 -2.26 -10.98
CA PHE A 41 -0.10 -1.27 -10.86
C PHE A 41 0.28 0.08 -11.47
N LYS A 42 -0.73 0.90 -11.69
CA LYS A 42 -0.58 2.28 -12.16
C LYS A 42 -1.22 3.24 -11.17
N VAL A 43 -0.48 4.29 -10.83
CA VAL A 43 -0.92 5.41 -9.98
C VAL A 43 -0.50 6.73 -10.61
N THR A 44 -0.94 7.84 -10.06
CA THR A 44 -0.64 9.19 -10.56
C THR A 44 0.36 9.87 -9.64
N ASP A 45 1.40 10.47 -10.20
CA ASP A 45 2.36 11.26 -9.42
C ASP A 45 1.86 12.70 -9.15
N ASN A 46 2.67 13.48 -8.43
CA ASN A 46 2.31 14.84 -8.02
C ASN A 46 2.28 15.87 -9.18
N ASP A 47 2.76 15.49 -10.35
CA ASP A 47 2.71 16.31 -11.56
C ASP A 47 1.66 15.79 -12.56
N MET A 48 0.71 14.98 -12.07
CA MET A 48 -0.38 14.38 -12.84
C MET A 48 0.06 13.38 -13.91
N LEU A 49 1.29 12.88 -13.83
CA LEU A 49 1.81 11.89 -14.76
C LEU A 49 1.55 10.46 -14.25
N PRO A 50 1.24 9.52 -15.17
CA PRO A 50 1.06 8.13 -14.79
C PRO A 50 2.40 7.48 -14.39
N MET A 51 2.44 6.82 -13.26
CA MET A 51 3.55 5.99 -12.80
C MET A 51 3.14 4.52 -12.86
N LYS A 52 3.94 3.70 -13.52
CA LYS A 52 3.81 2.23 -13.52
C LYS A 52 4.88 1.63 -12.61
N PHE A 53 4.46 0.79 -11.65
CA PHE A 53 5.35 0.27 -10.60
C PHE A 53 6.53 -0.52 -11.18
N SER A 54 6.27 -1.50 -12.05
CA SER A 54 7.31 -2.33 -12.64
C SER A 54 8.35 -1.53 -13.44
N ARG A 55 7.94 -0.42 -14.06
CA ARG A 55 8.84 0.43 -14.83
C ARG A 55 9.72 1.33 -13.95
N THR A 56 9.18 1.80 -12.83
CA THR A 56 9.84 2.79 -11.98
C THR A 56 10.70 2.16 -10.90
N TYR A 57 10.26 1.02 -10.36
CA TYR A 57 10.88 0.33 -9.23
C TYR A 57 11.39 -1.07 -9.57
N GLY A 58 11.18 -1.56 -10.78
CA GLY A 58 11.74 -2.85 -11.22
C GLY A 58 13.25 -2.90 -11.05
N GLY A 59 13.78 -3.99 -10.47
CA GLY A 59 15.19 -4.16 -10.16
C GLY A 59 15.70 -3.43 -8.91
N LYS A 60 14.80 -2.79 -8.14
CA LYS A 60 15.11 -2.12 -6.86
C LYS A 60 14.35 -2.77 -5.72
N VAL A 61 14.88 -2.60 -4.51
CA VAL A 61 14.09 -2.86 -3.30
C VAL A 61 13.09 -1.71 -3.14
N ALA A 62 11.80 -2.02 -3.03
CA ALA A 62 10.73 -1.03 -2.89
C ALA A 62 9.98 -1.21 -1.58
N VAL A 63 9.89 -0.15 -0.78
CA VAL A 63 8.99 -0.08 0.38
C VAL A 63 7.72 0.66 -0.04
N ILE A 64 6.60 -0.01 0.00
CA ILE A 64 5.29 0.55 -0.32
C ILE A 64 4.60 0.89 1.00
N ASN A 65 4.58 2.18 1.31
CA ASN A 65 3.91 2.76 2.47
C ASN A 65 2.49 3.14 2.06
N VAL A 66 1.47 2.52 2.66
CA VAL A 66 0.06 2.72 2.31
C VAL A 66 -0.65 3.46 3.43
N VAL A 67 -1.27 4.56 3.10
CA VAL A 67 -2.00 5.40 4.05
C VAL A 67 -3.38 5.75 3.51
N HIS A 68 -4.34 6.02 4.40
CA HIS A 68 -5.68 6.40 3.97
C HIS A 68 -5.76 7.88 3.56
N SER A 69 -5.03 8.78 4.23
CA SER A 69 -4.86 10.19 3.83
C SER A 69 -3.69 10.83 4.56
N LEU A 70 -2.87 11.58 3.82
CA LEU A 70 -1.75 12.38 4.39
C LEU A 70 -2.23 13.49 5.32
N ASP A 71 -3.49 13.91 5.21
CA ASP A 71 -4.11 14.92 6.10
C ASP A 71 -4.51 14.35 7.47
N THR A 72 -4.18 13.09 7.79
CA THR A 72 -4.41 12.48 9.11
C THR A 72 -3.11 12.33 9.89
N SER A 73 -3.17 12.56 11.22
CA SER A 73 -1.99 12.62 12.08
C SER A 73 -1.11 11.39 12.03
N PHE A 74 -1.69 10.17 12.06
CA PHE A 74 -0.91 8.93 12.01
C PHE A 74 -0.29 8.66 10.63
N CYS A 75 -0.96 9.09 9.56
CA CYS A 75 -0.42 8.93 8.20
C CYS A 75 0.74 9.90 7.95
N ASP A 76 0.61 11.14 8.46
CA ASP A 76 1.68 12.12 8.45
C ASP A 76 2.92 11.60 9.20
N LEU A 77 2.75 11.12 10.43
CA LEU A 77 3.84 10.53 11.22
C LEU A 77 4.50 9.34 10.52
N GLN A 78 3.71 8.41 10.00
CA GLN A 78 4.21 7.24 9.29
C GLN A 78 5.05 7.65 8.07
N THR A 79 4.56 8.58 7.26
CA THR A 79 5.25 9.01 6.04
C THR A 79 6.53 9.78 6.37
N ARG A 80 6.52 10.63 7.41
CA ARG A 80 7.73 11.33 7.87
C ARG A 80 8.78 10.37 8.43
N ARG A 81 8.36 9.32 9.15
CA ARG A 81 9.28 8.30 9.66
C ARG A 81 9.96 7.57 8.51
N PHE A 82 9.20 7.13 7.50
CA PHE A 82 9.79 6.50 6.32
C PHE A 82 10.67 7.45 5.51
N ASN A 83 10.37 8.75 5.46
CA ASN A 83 11.26 9.72 4.82
C ASN A 83 12.62 9.79 5.51
N LYS A 84 12.64 9.83 6.85
CA LYS A 84 13.89 9.83 7.62
C LYS A 84 14.71 8.56 7.40
N GLU A 85 14.06 7.39 7.37
CA GLU A 85 14.74 6.12 7.08
C GLU A 85 15.25 6.08 5.63
N ALA A 86 14.46 6.61 4.67
CA ALA A 86 14.86 6.67 3.26
C ALA A 86 16.14 7.49 3.03
N GLU A 87 16.35 8.56 3.80
CA GLU A 87 17.56 9.39 3.72
C GLU A 87 18.84 8.61 4.06
N ALA A 88 18.72 7.57 4.93
CA ALA A 88 19.82 6.72 5.32
C ALA A 88 20.04 5.52 4.38
N LEU A 89 19.10 5.24 3.47
CA LEU A 89 19.15 4.13 2.53
C LEU A 89 19.71 4.62 1.19
N GLY A 90 20.53 3.81 0.55
CA GLY A 90 21.11 4.15 -0.73
C GLY A 90 20.10 4.26 -1.89
N PRO A 91 20.55 4.63 -3.10
CA PRO A 91 19.68 4.84 -4.27
C PRO A 91 19.02 3.56 -4.80
N ASP A 92 19.44 2.39 -4.33
CA ASP A 92 18.87 1.09 -4.71
C ASP A 92 17.59 0.74 -3.95
N VAL A 93 17.20 1.57 -2.97
CA VAL A 93 15.95 1.44 -2.22
C VAL A 93 15.03 2.60 -2.57
N GLY A 94 13.83 2.27 -3.02
CA GLY A 94 12.77 3.24 -3.25
C GLY A 94 11.70 3.16 -2.17
N ILE A 95 11.32 4.30 -1.58
CA ILE A 95 10.16 4.37 -0.69
C ILE A 95 9.07 5.19 -1.37
N LEU A 96 7.92 4.57 -1.56
CA LEU A 96 6.76 5.20 -2.16
C LEU A 96 5.58 5.17 -1.19
N THR A 97 4.91 6.30 -1.03
CA THR A 97 3.68 6.42 -0.24
C THR A 97 2.49 6.50 -1.19
N ILE A 98 1.49 5.65 -0.97
CA ILE A 98 0.28 5.61 -1.81
C ILE A 98 -0.93 5.92 -0.94
N SER A 99 -1.79 6.83 -1.42
CA SER A 99 -3.09 7.16 -0.83
C SER A 99 -4.12 7.46 -1.92
N MET A 100 -5.37 7.67 -1.50
CA MET A 100 -6.44 8.15 -2.39
C MET A 100 -6.52 9.67 -2.44
N ASP A 101 -5.66 10.39 -1.71
CA ASP A 101 -5.57 11.85 -1.81
C ASP A 101 -5.30 12.27 -3.25
N LEU A 102 -5.87 13.38 -3.67
CA LEU A 102 -5.58 13.94 -4.98
C LEU A 102 -4.10 14.35 -5.10
N PRO A 103 -3.47 14.23 -6.28
CA PRO A 103 -2.08 14.62 -6.48
C PRO A 103 -1.75 16.03 -6.01
N PHE A 104 -2.69 16.96 -6.15
CA PHE A 104 -2.55 18.34 -5.68
C PHE A 104 -2.41 18.43 -4.15
N ALA A 105 -3.22 17.65 -3.42
CA ALA A 105 -3.15 17.59 -1.95
C ALA A 105 -1.84 16.95 -1.50
N GLN A 106 -1.42 15.86 -2.16
CA GLN A 106 -0.13 15.21 -1.89
C GLN A 106 1.05 16.15 -2.15
N LYS A 107 1.03 16.90 -3.25
CA LYS A 107 2.07 17.90 -3.59
C LYS A 107 2.15 19.00 -2.54
N ARG A 108 1.01 19.54 -2.12
CA ARG A 108 0.94 20.55 -1.06
C ARG A 108 1.50 20.00 0.25
N TRP A 109 1.10 18.78 0.65
CA TRP A 109 1.57 18.15 1.86
C TRP A 109 3.10 17.94 1.84
N CYS A 110 3.65 17.39 0.76
CA CYS A 110 5.10 17.19 0.61
C CYS A 110 5.87 18.50 0.76
N GLY A 111 5.39 19.59 0.16
CA GLY A 111 6.01 20.91 0.29
C GLY A 111 5.98 21.45 1.73
N ALA A 112 4.84 21.34 2.40
CA ALA A 112 4.67 21.79 3.78
C ALA A 112 5.46 20.94 4.79
N ALA A 113 5.53 19.61 4.55
CA ALA A 113 6.22 18.66 5.40
C ALA A 113 7.75 18.62 5.21
N GLY A 114 8.27 19.22 4.12
CA GLY A 114 9.68 19.16 3.77
C GLY A 114 10.17 17.76 3.41
N VAL A 115 9.27 16.86 3.00
CA VAL A 115 9.57 15.47 2.63
C VAL A 115 10.18 15.45 1.23
N LYS A 116 11.39 14.85 1.08
CA LYS A 116 12.14 14.81 -0.17
C LYS A 116 12.53 13.41 -0.62
N ALA A 117 12.76 12.50 0.32
CA ALA A 117 13.26 11.16 0.03
C ALA A 117 12.15 10.16 -0.31
N VAL A 118 10.95 10.36 0.23
CA VAL A 118 9.76 9.56 -0.09
C VAL A 118 9.00 10.22 -1.23
N ARG A 119 8.60 9.44 -2.23
CA ARG A 119 7.70 9.89 -3.29
C ARG A 119 6.26 9.53 -2.95
N THR A 120 5.34 10.44 -3.18
CA THR A 120 3.90 10.21 -2.97
C THR A 120 3.18 10.01 -4.29
N PHE A 121 2.22 9.08 -4.30
CA PHE A 121 1.45 8.71 -5.47
C PHE A 121 -0.02 8.55 -5.11
N SER A 122 -0.87 8.96 -6.02
CA SER A 122 -2.33 8.91 -5.86
C SER A 122 -2.96 7.76 -6.65
N ASP A 123 -3.76 6.94 -5.97
CA ASP A 123 -4.55 5.87 -6.57
C ASP A 123 -6.00 6.29 -6.87
N TYR A 124 -6.28 7.62 -6.90
CA TYR A 124 -7.63 8.20 -6.93
C TYR A 124 -8.45 7.83 -8.16
N GLN A 125 -7.82 7.66 -9.33
CA GLN A 125 -8.55 7.48 -10.58
C GLN A 125 -9.29 6.13 -10.64
N LYS A 126 -8.56 5.03 -10.50
CA LYS A 126 -9.09 3.67 -10.73
C LYS A 126 -9.03 2.77 -9.51
N ALA A 127 -8.35 3.19 -8.44
CA ALA A 127 -7.99 2.37 -7.31
C ALA A 127 -7.29 1.06 -7.77
N ASP A 128 -6.37 1.20 -8.73
CA ASP A 128 -5.69 0.07 -9.37
C ASP A 128 -4.78 -0.64 -8.36
N PHE A 129 -4.00 0.14 -7.62
CA PHE A 129 -3.19 -0.38 -6.52
C PHE A 129 -4.07 -0.99 -5.41
N GLY A 130 -5.05 -0.23 -4.91
CA GLY A 130 -5.89 -0.66 -3.80
C GLY A 130 -6.60 -1.98 -4.05
N LYS A 131 -7.05 -2.22 -5.29
CA LYS A 131 -7.70 -3.48 -5.70
C LYS A 131 -6.70 -4.60 -5.90
N SER A 132 -5.60 -4.37 -6.62
CA SER A 132 -4.62 -5.41 -6.94
C SER A 132 -3.81 -5.84 -5.71
N TRP A 133 -3.66 -4.97 -4.72
CA TRP A 133 -2.96 -5.24 -3.46
C TRP A 133 -3.88 -5.54 -2.28
N GLY A 134 -5.19 -5.61 -2.52
CA GLY A 134 -6.18 -6.01 -1.53
C GLY A 134 -6.31 -5.08 -0.32
N VAL A 135 -6.07 -3.79 -0.50
CA VAL A 135 -6.10 -2.78 0.58
C VAL A 135 -7.15 -1.68 0.37
N LEU A 136 -7.97 -1.77 -0.68
CA LEU A 136 -9.05 -0.81 -0.89
C LEU A 136 -10.20 -1.07 0.09
N ILE A 137 -10.49 -0.11 0.96
CA ILE A 137 -11.71 -0.08 1.77
C ILE A 137 -12.87 0.26 0.84
N LYS A 138 -13.67 -0.76 0.52
CA LYS A 138 -14.63 -0.73 -0.58
C LYS A 138 -15.62 0.43 -0.49
N ASP A 139 -16.26 0.59 0.66
CA ASP A 139 -17.36 1.54 0.82
C ASP A 139 -16.89 3.00 0.93
N LEU A 140 -15.69 3.22 1.45
CA LEU A 140 -15.11 4.55 1.63
C LEU A 140 -14.22 4.99 0.47
N ARG A 141 -13.80 4.05 -0.39
CA ARG A 141 -12.79 4.31 -1.43
C ARG A 141 -11.51 4.96 -0.86
N LEU A 142 -11.10 4.51 0.30
CA LEU A 142 -9.83 4.84 0.94
C LEU A 142 -8.95 3.59 1.00
N LEU A 143 -7.66 3.76 1.18
CA LEU A 143 -6.75 2.64 1.38
C LEU A 143 -6.63 2.31 2.88
N ALA A 144 -6.61 1.03 3.21
CA ALA A 144 -6.24 0.56 4.53
C ALA A 144 -4.76 0.85 4.78
N ARG A 145 -4.41 1.07 6.05
CA ARG A 145 -3.00 1.24 6.42
C ARG A 145 -2.25 -0.08 6.23
N ALA A 146 -1.16 -0.01 5.49
CA ALA A 146 -0.34 -1.18 5.19
C ALA A 146 1.11 -0.78 4.90
N VAL A 147 2.01 -1.75 5.02
CA VAL A 147 3.39 -1.65 4.55
C VAL A 147 3.73 -2.95 3.84
N PHE A 148 4.31 -2.83 2.65
CA PHE A 148 4.86 -3.95 1.90
C PHE A 148 6.31 -3.67 1.52
N ILE A 149 7.12 -4.73 1.42
CA ILE A 149 8.46 -4.65 0.85
C ILE A 149 8.55 -5.63 -0.30
N VAL A 150 9.04 -5.15 -1.43
CA VAL A 150 9.28 -5.93 -2.65
C VAL A 150 10.78 -5.92 -2.92
N ASP A 151 11.36 -7.09 -3.21
CA ASP A 151 12.77 -7.20 -3.55
C ASP A 151 13.07 -6.86 -5.01
N LYS A 152 14.35 -6.95 -5.38
CA LYS A 152 14.85 -6.66 -6.75
C LYS A 152 14.25 -7.58 -7.81
N ASP A 153 13.82 -8.78 -7.42
CA ASP A 153 13.20 -9.77 -8.32
C ASP A 153 11.68 -9.61 -8.43
N GLY A 154 11.11 -8.62 -7.76
CA GLY A 154 9.68 -8.35 -7.75
C GLY A 154 8.88 -9.28 -6.83
N ILE A 155 9.53 -9.88 -5.82
CA ILE A 155 8.88 -10.77 -4.86
C ILE A 155 8.58 -10.02 -3.56
N VAL A 156 7.38 -10.20 -3.04
CA VAL A 156 6.96 -9.62 -1.75
C VAL A 156 7.73 -10.28 -0.62
N LYS A 157 8.50 -9.52 0.15
CA LYS A 157 9.31 -9.99 1.29
C LYS A 157 8.74 -9.59 2.64
N TYR A 158 7.89 -8.59 2.66
CA TYR A 158 7.15 -8.18 3.86
C TYR A 158 5.75 -7.72 3.47
N ALA A 159 4.76 -8.06 4.29
CA ALA A 159 3.38 -7.65 4.10
C ALA A 159 2.72 -7.47 5.47
N GLN A 160 2.27 -6.26 5.77
CA GLN A 160 1.47 -5.96 6.96
C GLN A 160 0.31 -5.05 6.57
N VAL A 161 -0.91 -5.47 6.89
CA VAL A 161 -2.10 -4.62 6.90
C VAL A 161 -2.52 -4.48 8.35
N THR A 162 -2.63 -3.25 8.87
CA THR A 162 -3.02 -3.05 10.27
C THR A 162 -4.50 -3.39 10.46
N PRO A 163 -4.87 -4.09 11.53
CA PRO A 163 -6.27 -4.46 11.75
C PRO A 163 -7.17 -3.26 12.05
N GLU A 164 -6.60 -2.20 12.64
CA GLU A 164 -7.27 -0.90 12.85
C GLU A 164 -6.52 0.19 12.06
N VAL A 165 -7.24 0.98 11.27
CA VAL A 165 -6.66 2.01 10.41
C VAL A 165 -5.90 3.08 11.19
N ALA A 166 -6.29 3.36 12.43
CA ALA A 166 -5.59 4.28 13.32
C ALA A 166 -4.35 3.69 14.01
N GLN A 167 -4.09 2.39 13.85
CA GLN A 167 -2.93 1.74 14.44
C GLN A 167 -1.70 1.93 13.53
N GLU A 168 -0.57 2.32 14.12
CA GLU A 168 0.70 2.39 13.39
C GLU A 168 1.21 0.99 13.01
N PRO A 169 1.97 0.86 11.90
CA PRO A 169 2.63 -0.40 11.54
C PRO A 169 3.75 -0.73 12.53
N ASN A 170 4.19 -1.99 12.54
CA ASN A 170 5.38 -2.39 13.29
C ASN A 170 6.66 -1.96 12.54
N TYR A 171 7.14 -0.77 12.83
CA TYR A 171 8.32 -0.20 12.17
C TYR A 171 9.58 -1.03 12.35
N ASP A 172 9.78 -1.66 13.51
CA ASP A 172 10.97 -2.46 13.78
C ASP A 172 11.01 -3.72 12.92
N GLU A 173 9.87 -4.37 12.73
CA GLU A 173 9.75 -5.50 11.79
C GLU A 173 9.99 -5.06 10.34
N VAL A 174 9.39 -3.94 9.91
CA VAL A 174 9.60 -3.39 8.56
C VAL A 174 11.08 -3.11 8.31
N LEU A 175 11.74 -2.41 9.24
CA LEU A 175 13.15 -2.05 9.11
C LEU A 175 14.08 -3.27 9.17
N THR A 176 13.76 -4.26 9.99
CA THR A 176 14.50 -5.52 10.04
C THR A 176 14.39 -6.27 8.71
N ALA A 177 13.18 -6.40 8.15
CA ALA A 177 12.98 -7.04 6.85
C ALA A 177 13.69 -6.27 5.72
N LEU A 178 13.67 -4.93 5.76
CA LEU A 178 14.33 -4.09 4.77
C LEU A 178 15.85 -4.24 4.82
N ARG A 179 16.47 -4.21 6.02
CA ARG A 179 17.92 -4.36 6.18
C ARG A 179 18.44 -5.72 5.72
N ALA A 180 17.60 -6.74 5.71
CA ALA A 180 17.98 -8.05 5.20
C ALA A 180 18.07 -8.10 3.65
N LEU A 181 17.63 -7.06 2.95
CA LEU A 181 17.56 -6.99 1.48
C LEU A 181 18.58 -6.00 0.87
N VAL A 182 19.26 -5.22 1.71
CA VAL A 182 20.19 -4.14 1.29
C VAL A 182 21.60 -4.35 1.81
#